data_84f49e09e8f7d3b247a858bbd96fd155
#
_entry.id   84f49e09e8f7d3b247a858bbd96fd155
#
_cell.length_a   1.000
_cell.length_b   1.000
_cell.length_c   1.000
_cell.angle_alpha   90.00
_cell.angle_beta   90.00
_cell.angle_gamma   90.00
#
_symmetry.space_group_name_H-M   'P 1'
#
loop_
_entity.id
_entity.type
_entity.pdbx_description
1 polymer ?
#
loop_
_entity_poly.entity_id
_entity_poly.type
_entity_poly.pdbx_seq_one_letter_code
_entity_poly.pdbx_strand_id
1 'polypeptide(L)'
;MQVTAMEGIPMAQDRAGQRGGNGRNSRGQRRGPSRAQLAERHIAQMDQLFSAEIASSLAGTREVSGMPDMPAHEGVVPQVEVVEEDSTSTVLRLGRGIPSRCDMAMLDFASFVNPGGGYERGAWAQEEALCSESFLYNVLSQKRDWYGENRRRNINCELYRNRALVVPAVRFERDKYHSYSDVIVCAAPNAVFARANYHVSDDALVTAMRERIAFVMAIADHLGYDRLVLGAFGCGAFGWDAATVAELFRAELASGTHVASKITFPVPRGRFDENLEVFQHAFATFPEKNEAPYQSRAELAAKRASQRAAEEEGSEDEDDWHKYL
;
A
#
# COMPACT_ATOMS: atom_id res chain seq x y z
N MET A 1 1.33 -18.03 -42.91
CA MET A 1 0.22 -17.77 -41.95
C MET A 1 0.52 -16.44 -41.27
N GLN A 2 -0.22 -15.42 -41.66
CA GLN A 2 -0.06 -14.03 -41.19
C GLN A 2 -0.64 -13.92 -39.80
N VAL A 3 0.10 -13.33 -38.86
CA VAL A 3 -0.39 -12.96 -37.53
C VAL A 3 -0.83 -11.50 -37.61
N THR A 4 -2.13 -11.29 -37.48
CA THR A 4 -2.80 -10.00 -37.51
C THR A 4 -2.57 -9.28 -36.17
N ALA A 5 -2.13 -8.04 -36.24
CA ALA A 5 -2.00 -7.15 -35.08
C ALA A 5 -3.41 -6.78 -34.56
N MET A 6 -3.64 -6.93 -33.27
CA MET A 6 -4.86 -6.42 -32.61
C MET A 6 -4.64 -4.97 -32.15
N GLU A 7 -5.44 -4.12 -32.75
CA GLU A 7 -5.55 -2.68 -32.46
C GLU A 7 -6.20 -2.45 -31.09
N GLY A 8 -5.79 -1.34 -30.45
CA GLY A 8 -6.19 -0.95 -29.11
C GLY A 8 -7.67 -0.57 -28.98
N ILE A 9 -8.23 -0.87 -27.82
CA ILE A 9 -9.60 -0.52 -27.40
C ILE A 9 -9.63 0.97 -27.02
N PRO A 10 -10.59 1.76 -27.55
CA PRO A 10 -10.68 3.20 -27.27
C PRO A 10 -11.35 3.46 -25.90
N MET A 11 -10.78 4.40 -25.18
CA MET A 11 -11.34 5.00 -23.97
C MET A 11 -12.62 5.78 -24.28
N ALA A 12 -13.63 5.64 -23.43
CA ALA A 12 -14.92 6.29 -23.54
C ALA A 12 -14.80 7.83 -23.62
N GLN A 13 -15.38 8.42 -24.66
CA GLN A 13 -15.51 9.86 -24.83
C GLN A 13 -16.79 10.37 -24.14
N ASP A 14 -16.61 11.26 -23.19
CA ASP A 14 -17.67 12.09 -22.63
C ASP A 14 -18.21 13.06 -23.69
N ARG A 15 -19.50 12.97 -23.99
CA ARG A 15 -20.23 13.93 -24.83
C ARG A 15 -20.70 15.11 -23.96
N ALA A 16 -20.02 16.22 -24.03
CA ALA A 16 -20.56 17.50 -23.57
C ALA A 16 -20.86 18.43 -24.79
N GLY A 17 -22.09 18.94 -24.78
CA GLY A 17 -22.68 19.65 -25.89
C GLY A 17 -22.01 20.99 -26.25
N GLN A 18 -22.00 21.25 -27.54
CA GLN A 18 -21.70 22.56 -28.12
C GLN A 18 -22.78 23.60 -27.78
N ARG A 19 -22.40 24.68 -27.13
CA ARG A 19 -23.04 25.97 -27.25
C ARG A 19 -21.98 27.03 -27.50
N GLY A 20 -22.10 27.72 -28.61
CA GLY A 20 -21.21 28.79 -29.03
C GLY A 20 -21.32 30.03 -28.15
N GLY A 21 -20.24 30.78 -28.05
CA GLY A 21 -20.19 32.06 -27.33
C GLY A 21 -18.79 32.65 -27.33
N ASN A 22 -18.54 33.54 -28.26
CA ASN A 22 -17.67 34.73 -28.28
C ASN A 22 -16.33 34.71 -27.49
N GLY A 23 -15.27 34.99 -28.23
CA GLY A 23 -13.91 35.15 -27.77
C GLY A 23 -13.72 36.19 -26.66
N ARG A 24 -12.99 35.76 -25.67
CA ARG A 24 -12.18 36.62 -24.79
C ARG A 24 -10.84 35.95 -24.57
N ASN A 25 -9.75 36.65 -24.83
CA ASN A 25 -8.37 36.30 -24.54
C ASN A 25 -8.23 35.65 -23.17
N SER A 26 -8.13 34.33 -23.11
CA SER A 26 -7.67 33.63 -21.91
C SER A 26 -6.14 33.70 -21.88
N ARG A 27 -5.60 34.58 -21.06
CA ARG A 27 -4.20 34.51 -20.62
C ARG A 27 -3.97 33.07 -20.19
N GLY A 28 -3.08 32.36 -20.91
CA GLY A 28 -2.75 30.99 -20.63
C GLY A 28 -2.27 30.87 -19.17
N GLN A 29 -3.11 30.35 -18.31
CA GLN A 29 -2.66 29.87 -16.99
C GLN A 29 -1.60 28.83 -17.27
N ARG A 30 -0.36 29.13 -16.91
CA ARG A 30 0.74 28.14 -16.93
C ARG A 30 0.31 27.03 -15.99
N ARG A 31 -0.15 25.90 -16.51
CA ARG A 31 -0.34 24.69 -15.72
C ARG A 31 1.01 24.34 -15.11
N GLY A 32 1.05 24.10 -13.80
CA GLY A 32 2.25 23.62 -13.12
C GLY A 32 2.76 22.32 -13.78
N PRO A 33 3.96 21.89 -13.42
CA PRO A 33 4.54 20.66 -13.99
C PRO A 33 3.62 19.46 -13.72
N SER A 34 3.52 18.55 -14.69
CA SER A 34 2.80 17.29 -14.51
C SER A 34 3.53 16.38 -13.49
N ARG A 35 2.83 15.40 -12.91
CA ARG A 35 3.46 14.42 -12.02
C ARG A 35 4.63 13.68 -12.70
N ALA A 36 4.51 13.33 -13.97
CA ALA A 36 5.60 12.73 -14.74
C ALA A 36 6.83 13.64 -14.83
N GLN A 37 6.64 14.95 -15.06
CA GLN A 37 7.74 15.93 -15.06
C GLN A 37 8.35 16.13 -13.68
N LEU A 38 7.56 16.02 -12.62
CA LEU A 38 8.07 16.05 -11.24
C LEU A 38 8.88 14.79 -10.94
N ALA A 39 8.42 13.62 -11.36
CA ALA A 39 9.14 12.36 -11.22
C ALA A 39 10.50 12.40 -11.93
N GLU A 40 10.54 12.86 -13.20
CA GLU A 40 11.79 12.99 -13.96
C GLU A 40 12.82 13.88 -13.23
N ARG A 41 12.37 15.02 -12.71
CA ARG A 41 13.24 15.93 -11.95
C ARG A 41 13.73 15.32 -10.65
N HIS A 42 12.84 14.63 -9.93
CA HIS A 42 13.18 13.98 -8.67
C HIS A 42 14.19 12.84 -8.88
N ILE A 43 14.00 12.00 -9.89
CA ILE A 43 14.95 10.93 -10.24
C ILE A 43 16.35 11.51 -10.49
N ALA A 44 16.45 12.56 -11.32
CA ALA A 44 17.72 13.23 -11.59
C ALA A 44 18.34 13.87 -10.35
N GLN A 45 17.54 14.45 -9.48
CA GLN A 45 17.99 15.03 -8.20
C GLN A 45 18.54 13.93 -7.26
N MET A 46 17.85 12.80 -7.14
CA MET A 46 18.31 11.69 -6.30
C MET A 46 19.64 11.13 -6.81
N ASP A 47 19.79 10.92 -8.11
CA ASP A 47 21.06 10.48 -8.72
C ASP A 47 22.21 11.47 -8.44
N GLN A 48 21.93 12.76 -8.50
CA GLN A 48 22.93 13.79 -8.23
C GLN A 48 23.35 13.86 -6.77
N LEU A 49 22.38 13.78 -5.83
CA LEU A 49 22.62 13.99 -4.40
C LEU A 49 23.09 12.73 -3.69
N PHE A 50 22.59 11.55 -4.09
CA PHE A 50 22.73 10.30 -3.34
C PHE A 50 23.33 9.15 -4.15
N SER A 51 24.13 9.45 -5.20
CA SER A 51 24.73 8.43 -6.09
C SER A 51 25.46 7.31 -5.33
N ALA A 52 26.21 7.64 -4.29
CA ALA A 52 26.94 6.64 -3.50
C ALA A 52 26.00 5.76 -2.67
N GLU A 53 24.95 6.34 -2.07
CA GLU A 53 23.95 5.58 -1.31
C GLU A 53 23.11 4.69 -2.24
N ILE A 54 22.70 5.21 -3.40
CA ILE A 54 22.01 4.44 -4.45
C ILE A 54 22.86 3.25 -4.89
N ALA A 55 24.15 3.47 -5.17
CA ALA A 55 25.07 2.40 -5.57
C ALA A 55 25.22 1.34 -4.45
N SER A 56 25.30 1.77 -3.19
CA SER A 56 25.38 0.87 -2.05
C SER A 56 24.10 0.04 -1.88
N SER A 57 22.92 0.69 -1.92
CA SER A 57 21.63 0.00 -1.84
C SER A 57 21.42 -0.97 -3.02
N LEU A 58 21.80 -0.56 -4.23
CA LEU A 58 21.73 -1.43 -5.41
C LEU A 58 22.62 -2.67 -5.27
N ALA A 59 23.87 -2.49 -4.85
CA ALA A 59 24.81 -3.59 -4.64
C ALA A 59 24.36 -4.54 -3.53
N GLY A 60 23.71 -4.00 -2.48
CA GLY A 60 23.14 -4.77 -1.39
C GLY A 60 21.76 -5.38 -1.67
N THR A 61 21.12 -5.04 -2.80
CA THR A 61 19.78 -5.53 -3.13
C THR A 61 19.77 -7.04 -3.33
N ARG A 62 18.91 -7.71 -2.58
CA ARG A 62 18.72 -9.18 -2.62
C ARG A 62 17.48 -9.52 -3.42
N GLU A 63 17.59 -10.57 -4.24
CA GLU A 63 16.47 -11.16 -4.98
C GLU A 63 16.01 -12.42 -4.24
N VAL A 64 14.75 -12.46 -3.83
CA VAL A 64 14.15 -13.60 -3.13
C VAL A 64 13.11 -14.23 -4.04
N SER A 65 13.21 -15.56 -4.22
CA SER A 65 12.28 -16.35 -5.04
C SER A 65 11.90 -17.62 -4.31
N GLY A 66 10.61 -17.80 -4.05
CA GLY A 66 10.09 -18.87 -3.19
C GLY A 66 10.31 -18.56 -1.72
N MET A 67 9.75 -19.39 -0.84
CA MET A 67 9.93 -19.26 0.62
C MET A 67 11.41 -19.37 0.97
N PRO A 68 11.99 -18.40 1.68
CA PRO A 68 13.35 -18.49 2.17
C PRO A 68 13.45 -19.54 3.27
N ASP A 69 14.66 -20.08 3.45
CA ASP A 69 14.94 -20.95 4.58
C ASP A 69 14.80 -20.16 5.89
N MET A 70 14.02 -20.71 6.81
CA MET A 70 13.80 -20.08 8.10
C MET A 70 14.93 -20.49 9.05
N PRO A 71 15.72 -19.53 9.58
CA PRO A 71 16.64 -19.84 10.64
C PRO A 71 15.88 -20.30 11.90
N ALA A 72 16.47 -21.16 12.70
CA ALA A 72 15.89 -21.50 13.99
C ALA A 72 15.86 -20.24 14.87
N HIS A 73 14.67 -19.80 15.25
CA HIS A 73 14.47 -18.66 16.14
C HIS A 73 13.32 -18.94 17.11
N GLU A 74 13.32 -18.22 18.21
CA GLU A 74 12.18 -18.18 19.12
C GLU A 74 11.19 -17.14 18.58
N GLY A 75 9.98 -17.59 18.24
CA GLY A 75 8.93 -16.71 17.73
C GLY A 75 8.28 -15.90 18.84
N VAL A 76 7.73 -14.74 18.47
CA VAL A 76 7.02 -13.84 19.38
C VAL A 76 5.69 -13.39 18.79
N VAL A 77 4.70 -13.14 19.65
CA VAL A 77 3.51 -12.38 19.27
C VAL A 77 3.88 -10.90 19.31
N PRO A 78 3.85 -10.17 18.19
CA PRO A 78 4.32 -8.81 18.13
C PRO A 78 3.38 -7.81 18.83
N GLN A 79 3.92 -6.65 19.19
CA GLN A 79 3.10 -5.48 19.42
C GLN A 79 2.66 -4.90 18.07
N VAL A 80 1.34 -4.71 17.90
CA VAL A 80 0.77 -4.20 16.67
C VAL A 80 0.13 -2.85 16.89
N GLU A 81 0.41 -1.88 16.02
CA GLU A 81 -0.28 -0.59 15.97
C GLU A 81 -0.82 -0.31 14.57
N VAL A 82 -2.01 0.27 14.48
CA VAL A 82 -2.60 0.77 13.23
C VAL A 82 -2.72 2.29 13.34
N VAL A 83 -2.02 3.00 12.45
CA VAL A 83 -1.88 4.46 12.53
C VAL A 83 -2.46 5.14 11.30
N GLU A 84 -3.06 6.33 11.51
CA GLU A 84 -3.55 7.20 10.44
C GLU A 84 -2.38 8.02 9.84
N GLU A 85 -1.46 7.34 9.20
CA GLU A 85 -0.28 7.91 8.55
C GLU A 85 -0.06 7.26 7.18
N ASP A 86 0.70 7.90 6.30
CA ASP A 86 1.28 7.21 5.15
C ASP A 86 2.60 6.51 5.53
N SER A 87 3.07 5.62 4.66
CA SER A 87 4.26 4.81 4.91
C SER A 87 5.53 5.65 5.13
N THR A 88 5.71 6.75 4.38
CA THR A 88 6.87 7.64 4.54
C THR A 88 6.84 8.37 5.88
N SER A 89 5.69 8.90 6.31
CA SER A 89 5.53 9.52 7.63
C SER A 89 5.94 8.56 8.75
N THR A 90 5.50 7.32 8.65
CA THR A 90 5.83 6.26 9.61
C THR A 90 7.33 5.96 9.63
N VAL A 91 7.98 5.86 8.45
CA VAL A 91 9.43 5.67 8.35
C VAL A 91 10.18 6.85 8.95
N LEU A 92 9.76 8.09 8.69
CA LEU A 92 10.38 9.29 9.25
C LEU A 92 10.25 9.35 10.79
N ARG A 93 9.12 8.89 11.32
CA ARG A 93 8.87 8.84 12.77
C ARG A 93 9.65 7.74 13.49
N LEU A 94 9.69 6.54 12.89
CA LEU A 94 10.22 5.34 13.54
C LEU A 94 11.69 5.06 13.21
N GLY A 95 12.16 5.46 12.04
CA GLY A 95 13.45 5.08 11.51
C GLY A 95 14.62 5.87 12.10
N ARG A 96 15.80 5.63 11.56
CA ARG A 96 17.05 6.27 11.98
C ARG A 96 17.59 7.14 10.85
N GLY A 97 18.14 8.29 11.19
CA GLY A 97 18.73 9.25 10.25
C GLY A 97 20.13 8.85 9.74
N ILE A 98 20.58 7.62 9.95
CA ILE A 98 21.91 7.11 9.56
C ILE A 98 21.74 5.73 8.94
N PRO A 99 22.25 5.47 7.71
CA PRO A 99 22.06 4.20 7.00
C PRO A 99 22.54 2.98 7.81
N SER A 100 23.70 3.07 8.44
CA SER A 100 24.27 1.97 9.24
C SER A 100 23.49 1.62 10.52
N ARG A 101 22.46 2.41 10.85
CA ARG A 101 21.55 2.16 11.98
C ARG A 101 20.14 1.85 11.52
N CYS A 102 19.96 1.51 10.25
CA CYS A 102 18.68 1.02 9.74
C CYS A 102 18.34 -0.30 10.43
N ASP A 103 17.25 -0.33 11.20
CA ASP A 103 16.85 -1.43 12.07
C ASP A 103 15.41 -1.90 11.80
N MET A 104 14.83 -1.48 10.67
CA MET A 104 13.48 -1.83 10.27
C MET A 104 13.36 -2.07 8.78
N ALA A 105 12.34 -2.82 8.39
CA ALA A 105 11.94 -2.97 6.99
C ALA A 105 10.52 -2.48 6.77
N MET A 106 10.27 -1.98 5.57
CA MET A 106 8.97 -1.52 5.10
C MET A 106 8.53 -2.32 3.88
N LEU A 107 7.24 -2.64 3.82
CA LEU A 107 6.64 -3.28 2.65
C LEU A 107 6.25 -2.22 1.61
N ASP A 108 6.82 -2.35 0.42
CA ASP A 108 6.37 -1.65 -0.78
C ASP A 108 5.30 -2.50 -1.49
N PHE A 109 4.14 -1.90 -1.76
CA PHE A 109 3.01 -2.52 -2.47
C PHE A 109 3.28 -2.51 -3.97
N ALA A 110 4.33 -3.21 -4.34
CA ALA A 110 5.00 -3.09 -5.61
C ALA A 110 4.16 -3.55 -6.81
N SER A 111 4.44 -2.95 -7.95
CA SER A 111 4.13 -3.56 -9.23
C SER A 111 5.00 -4.79 -9.46
N PHE A 112 4.41 -5.90 -9.89
CA PHE A 112 5.15 -7.12 -10.18
C PHE A 112 6.03 -7.03 -11.44
N VAL A 113 5.67 -6.15 -12.37
CA VAL A 113 6.25 -6.11 -13.72
C VAL A 113 6.89 -4.77 -14.11
N ASN A 114 6.66 -3.70 -13.35
CA ASN A 114 7.22 -2.39 -13.65
C ASN A 114 7.95 -1.82 -12.43
N PRO A 115 9.22 -1.43 -12.55
CA PRO A 115 9.93 -0.78 -11.45
C PRO A 115 9.23 0.51 -11.05
N GLY A 116 8.94 0.68 -9.75
CA GLY A 116 8.25 1.86 -9.25
C GLY A 116 6.84 2.05 -9.80
N GLY A 117 6.18 0.97 -10.26
CA GLY A 117 4.81 1.01 -10.76
C GLY A 117 4.64 1.90 -12.00
N GLY A 118 3.88 2.96 -11.84
CA GLY A 118 3.64 3.99 -12.85
C GLY A 118 4.28 5.34 -12.51
N TYR A 119 5.28 5.40 -11.64
CA TYR A 119 5.89 6.62 -11.13
C TYR A 119 6.36 7.58 -12.25
N GLU A 120 7.14 7.09 -13.22
CA GLU A 120 7.60 7.87 -14.37
C GLU A 120 6.45 8.46 -15.21
N ARG A 121 5.30 7.80 -15.21
CA ARG A 121 4.11 8.20 -15.98
C ARG A 121 3.15 9.08 -15.18
N GLY A 122 3.49 9.36 -13.90
CA GLY A 122 2.70 10.20 -13.01
C GLY A 122 1.49 9.50 -12.39
N ALA A 123 1.48 8.18 -12.34
CA ALA A 123 0.54 7.41 -11.52
C ALA A 123 0.74 7.74 -10.03
N TRP A 124 -0.24 7.37 -9.21
CA TRP A 124 -0.18 7.67 -7.79
C TRP A 124 -0.88 6.59 -6.97
N ALA A 125 -0.07 5.79 -6.31
CA ALA A 125 -0.45 4.82 -5.29
C ALA A 125 0.68 4.76 -4.26
N GLN A 126 0.72 3.77 -3.38
CA GLN A 126 1.73 3.69 -2.30
C GLN A 126 3.15 3.57 -2.88
N GLU A 127 3.41 2.69 -3.87
CA GLU A 127 4.73 2.52 -4.48
C GLU A 127 5.22 3.83 -5.14
N GLU A 128 4.36 4.54 -5.87
CA GLU A 128 4.71 5.81 -6.49
C GLU A 128 4.97 6.91 -5.43
N ALA A 129 4.22 6.91 -4.33
CA ALA A 129 4.46 7.82 -3.22
C ALA A 129 5.83 7.56 -2.58
N LEU A 130 6.19 6.31 -2.32
CA LEU A 130 7.51 5.94 -1.82
C LEU A 130 8.61 6.38 -2.78
N CYS A 131 8.44 6.16 -4.08
CA CYS A 131 9.40 6.60 -5.11
C CYS A 131 9.55 8.13 -5.17
N SER A 132 8.49 8.89 -4.86
CA SER A 132 8.53 10.35 -4.90
C SER A 132 9.19 11.00 -3.68
N GLU A 133 9.43 10.23 -2.63
CA GLU A 133 10.00 10.70 -1.36
C GLU A 133 11.28 9.93 -0.97
N SER A 134 11.88 9.22 -1.93
CA SER A 134 13.10 8.45 -1.72
C SER A 134 13.85 8.24 -3.04
N PHE A 135 15.04 7.66 -2.97
CA PHE A 135 15.74 7.18 -4.16
C PHE A 135 15.38 5.73 -4.55
N LEU A 136 14.28 5.16 -4.03
CA LEU A 136 13.89 3.78 -4.31
C LEU A 136 13.79 3.50 -5.81
N TYR A 137 13.13 4.40 -6.56
CA TYR A 137 13.01 4.25 -8.02
C TYR A 137 14.37 4.14 -8.73
N ASN A 138 15.38 4.92 -8.30
CA ASN A 138 16.71 4.91 -8.89
C ASN A 138 17.39 3.54 -8.74
N VAL A 139 17.09 2.80 -7.67
CA VAL A 139 17.54 1.41 -7.49
C VAL A 139 16.70 0.45 -8.35
N LEU A 140 15.36 0.52 -8.26
CA LEU A 140 14.45 -0.41 -8.94
C LEU A 140 14.58 -0.34 -10.45
N SER A 141 14.77 0.85 -11.02
CA SER A 141 14.95 1.07 -12.47
C SER A 141 16.16 0.34 -13.05
N GLN A 142 17.12 -0.04 -12.22
CA GLN A 142 18.30 -0.81 -12.62
C GLN A 142 18.09 -2.34 -12.56
N LYS A 143 16.96 -2.81 -12.00
CA LYS A 143 16.57 -4.24 -11.93
C LYS A 143 15.69 -4.69 -13.11
N ARG A 144 15.90 -4.14 -14.29
CA ARG A 144 15.07 -4.40 -15.50
C ARG A 144 14.97 -5.87 -15.88
N ASP A 145 16.04 -6.63 -15.70
CA ASP A 145 16.07 -8.06 -16.04
C ASP A 145 15.14 -8.86 -15.10
N TRP A 146 15.15 -8.55 -13.80
CA TRP A 146 14.26 -9.15 -12.82
C TRP A 146 12.78 -8.88 -13.13
N TYR A 147 12.41 -7.63 -13.44
CA TYR A 147 11.04 -7.28 -13.86
C TYR A 147 10.67 -7.92 -15.21
N GLY A 148 11.61 -7.98 -16.14
CA GLY A 148 11.44 -8.67 -17.43
C GLY A 148 11.19 -10.17 -17.26
N GLU A 149 11.88 -10.83 -16.34
CA GLU A 149 11.67 -12.23 -16.01
C GLU A 149 10.31 -12.45 -15.34
N ASN A 150 9.91 -11.59 -14.40
CA ASN A 150 8.58 -11.62 -13.78
C ASN A 150 7.48 -11.61 -14.85
N ARG A 151 7.56 -10.68 -15.81
CA ARG A 151 6.59 -10.56 -16.90
C ARG A 151 6.53 -11.79 -17.79
N ARG A 152 7.67 -12.40 -18.08
CA ARG A 152 7.73 -13.55 -19.00
C ARG A 152 7.31 -14.88 -18.38
N ARG A 153 7.54 -15.09 -17.08
CA ARG A 153 7.50 -16.44 -16.50
C ARG A 153 6.71 -16.57 -15.20
N ASN A 154 6.41 -15.46 -14.51
CA ASN A 154 5.97 -15.52 -13.12
C ASN A 154 4.60 -14.86 -12.87
N ILE A 155 3.86 -14.51 -13.92
CA ILE A 155 2.54 -13.86 -13.82
C ILE A 155 1.51 -14.76 -13.11
N ASN A 156 1.45 -16.05 -13.45
CA ASN A 156 0.57 -17.02 -12.78
C ASN A 156 -0.88 -16.54 -12.63
N CYS A 157 -1.55 -16.23 -13.73
CA CYS A 157 -2.92 -15.70 -13.74
C CYS A 157 -3.12 -14.45 -12.89
N GLU A 158 -2.13 -13.55 -12.85
CA GLU A 158 -2.08 -12.31 -12.03
C GLU A 158 -2.04 -12.58 -10.51
N LEU A 159 -1.94 -13.84 -10.08
CA LEU A 159 -1.66 -14.19 -8.69
C LEU A 159 -0.20 -13.95 -8.32
N TYR A 160 0.65 -13.92 -9.33
CA TYR A 160 2.10 -13.79 -9.25
C TYR A 160 2.75 -14.93 -8.45
N ARG A 161 3.99 -15.21 -8.73
CA ARG A 161 4.79 -16.13 -7.89
C ARG A 161 5.42 -15.37 -6.74
N ASN A 162 5.76 -16.07 -5.66
CA ASN A 162 6.47 -15.49 -4.52
C ASN A 162 7.87 -15.04 -4.95
N ARG A 163 8.00 -13.78 -5.30
CA ARG A 163 9.24 -13.09 -5.68
C ARG A 163 9.23 -11.67 -5.10
N ALA A 164 10.36 -11.29 -4.55
CA ALA A 164 10.56 -9.97 -3.95
C ALA A 164 11.99 -9.48 -4.20
N LEU A 165 12.18 -8.16 -4.10
CA LEU A 165 13.49 -7.56 -3.87
C LEU A 165 13.54 -7.06 -2.43
N VAL A 166 14.71 -7.13 -1.81
CA VAL A 166 14.98 -6.44 -0.55
C VAL A 166 16.06 -5.40 -0.82
N VAL A 167 15.67 -4.14 -0.80
CA VAL A 167 16.55 -3.00 -1.06
C VAL A 167 16.98 -2.41 0.28
N PRO A 168 18.25 -2.52 0.65
CA PRO A 168 18.71 -2.06 1.96
C PRO A 168 18.89 -0.54 2.01
N ALA A 169 18.67 0.02 3.20
CA ALA A 169 18.99 1.39 3.59
C ALA A 169 18.52 2.46 2.59
N VAL A 170 17.28 2.36 2.13
CA VAL A 170 16.65 3.39 1.29
C VAL A 170 16.40 4.64 2.13
N ARG A 171 16.88 5.78 1.65
CA ARG A 171 16.65 7.08 2.25
C ARG A 171 15.27 7.59 1.86
N PHE A 172 14.46 7.88 2.86
CA PHE A 172 13.19 8.60 2.74
C PHE A 172 13.38 10.02 3.26
N GLU A 173 12.80 10.99 2.56
CA GLU A 173 12.89 12.38 2.99
C GLU A 173 11.61 13.16 2.69
N ARG A 174 11.22 14.01 3.62
CA ARG A 174 10.12 14.97 3.47
C ARG A 174 10.46 16.24 4.19
N ASP A 175 10.35 17.38 3.51
CA ASP A 175 10.81 18.69 3.98
C ASP A 175 12.31 18.65 4.32
N LYS A 176 12.66 18.79 5.59
CA LYS A 176 14.05 18.75 6.10
C LYS A 176 14.36 17.52 6.97
N TYR A 177 13.40 16.60 7.05
CA TYR A 177 13.60 15.37 7.81
C TYR A 177 13.92 14.22 6.87
N HIS A 178 14.79 13.34 7.31
CA HIS A 178 15.08 12.10 6.58
C HIS A 178 15.27 10.94 7.54
N SER A 179 15.03 9.74 7.03
CA SER A 179 15.23 8.48 7.73
C SER A 179 15.51 7.35 6.75
N TYR A 180 15.96 6.22 7.26
CA TYR A 180 16.29 5.04 6.45
C TYR A 180 15.42 3.87 6.82
N SER A 181 15.03 3.10 5.83
CA SER A 181 14.37 1.80 5.95
C SER A 181 14.89 0.85 4.88
N ASP A 182 15.03 -0.42 5.21
CA ASP A 182 15.09 -1.44 4.19
C ASP A 182 13.70 -1.57 3.56
N VAL A 183 13.61 -1.90 2.28
CA VAL A 183 12.35 -1.99 1.56
C VAL A 183 12.16 -3.39 1.00
N ILE A 184 11.11 -4.07 1.45
CA ILE A 184 10.65 -5.34 0.87
C ILE A 184 9.70 -5.00 -0.27
N VAL A 185 10.20 -5.08 -1.49
CA VAL A 185 9.48 -4.78 -2.74
C VAL A 185 8.74 -6.04 -3.16
N CYS A 186 7.47 -6.14 -2.82
CA CYS A 186 6.66 -7.34 -3.06
C CYS A 186 5.27 -6.97 -3.57
N ALA A 187 4.82 -7.64 -4.64
CA ALA A 187 3.49 -7.42 -5.20
C ALA A 187 2.45 -8.33 -4.56
N ALA A 188 1.31 -7.78 -4.16
CA ALA A 188 0.12 -8.57 -3.86
C ALA A 188 -0.40 -9.26 -5.13
N PRO A 189 -1.14 -10.38 -5.03
CA PRO A 189 -1.94 -10.87 -6.16
C PRO A 189 -2.87 -9.77 -6.66
N ASN A 190 -3.01 -9.60 -7.97
CA ASN A 190 -3.90 -8.59 -8.55
C ASN A 190 -5.31 -9.16 -8.69
N ALA A 191 -6.15 -8.99 -7.66
CA ALA A 191 -7.46 -9.59 -7.59
C ALA A 191 -8.40 -9.10 -8.71
N VAL A 192 -8.29 -7.82 -9.12
CA VAL A 192 -9.09 -7.25 -10.21
C VAL A 192 -8.81 -7.99 -11.52
N PHE A 193 -7.55 -8.08 -11.92
CA PHE A 193 -7.17 -8.70 -13.19
C PHE A 193 -7.26 -10.23 -13.16
N ALA A 194 -6.96 -10.86 -12.02
CA ALA A 194 -7.10 -12.31 -11.86
C ALA A 194 -8.57 -12.77 -12.06
N ARG A 195 -9.53 -12.04 -11.47
CA ARG A 195 -10.96 -12.31 -11.69
C ARG A 195 -11.39 -12.02 -13.12
N ALA A 196 -11.04 -10.83 -13.64
CA ALA A 196 -11.52 -10.37 -14.94
C ALA A 196 -10.95 -11.16 -16.12
N ASN A 197 -9.67 -11.50 -16.11
CA ASN A 197 -8.98 -12.08 -17.25
C ASN A 197 -8.79 -13.59 -17.16
N TYR A 198 -8.79 -14.16 -15.94
CA TYR A 198 -8.47 -15.57 -15.72
C TYR A 198 -9.55 -16.32 -14.94
N HIS A 199 -10.61 -15.62 -14.51
CA HIS A 199 -11.73 -16.21 -13.74
C HIS A 199 -11.24 -16.96 -12.48
N VAL A 200 -10.22 -16.45 -11.83
CA VAL A 200 -9.69 -17.04 -10.59
C VAL A 200 -10.74 -16.92 -9.49
N SER A 201 -10.98 -18.01 -8.77
CA SER A 201 -11.95 -18.04 -7.68
C SER A 201 -11.48 -17.23 -6.45
N ASP A 202 -12.42 -16.80 -5.62
CA ASP A 202 -12.10 -16.06 -4.39
C ASP A 202 -11.29 -16.91 -3.42
N ASP A 203 -11.53 -18.20 -3.31
CA ASP A 203 -10.74 -19.12 -2.47
C ASP A 203 -9.28 -19.21 -2.94
N ALA A 204 -9.06 -19.28 -4.26
CA ALA A 204 -7.70 -19.29 -4.82
C ALA A 204 -7.00 -17.96 -4.61
N LEU A 205 -7.73 -16.84 -4.72
CA LEU A 205 -7.21 -15.50 -4.40
C LEU A 205 -6.80 -15.40 -2.94
N VAL A 206 -7.69 -15.77 -2.01
CA VAL A 206 -7.42 -15.73 -0.57
C VAL A 206 -6.23 -16.62 -0.20
N THR A 207 -6.12 -17.80 -0.80
CA THR A 207 -4.96 -18.69 -0.63
C THR A 207 -3.68 -18.02 -1.11
N ALA A 208 -3.68 -17.41 -2.30
CA ALA A 208 -2.52 -16.72 -2.84
C ALA A 208 -2.11 -15.50 -1.99
N MET A 209 -3.07 -14.76 -1.43
CA MET A 209 -2.76 -13.62 -0.54
C MET A 209 -2.20 -14.11 0.80
N ARG A 210 -2.75 -15.16 1.39
CA ARG A 210 -2.21 -15.76 2.61
C ARG A 210 -0.76 -16.21 2.41
N GLU A 211 -0.48 -16.92 1.32
CA GLU A 211 0.89 -17.33 0.97
C GLU A 211 1.82 -16.13 0.74
N ARG A 212 1.29 -15.03 0.18
CA ARG A 212 2.06 -13.83 -0.05
C ARG A 212 2.40 -13.09 1.25
N ILE A 213 1.46 -13.02 2.19
CA ILE A 213 1.69 -12.45 3.53
C ILE A 213 2.72 -13.31 4.27
N ALA A 214 2.56 -14.63 4.30
CA ALA A 214 3.53 -15.54 4.89
C ALA A 214 4.91 -15.40 4.24
N PHE A 215 4.99 -15.21 2.92
CA PHE A 215 6.25 -14.97 2.21
C PHE A 215 6.93 -13.66 2.64
N VAL A 216 6.18 -12.56 2.80
CA VAL A 216 6.72 -11.28 3.30
C VAL A 216 7.26 -11.45 4.71
N MET A 217 6.52 -12.14 5.58
CA MET A 217 6.95 -12.40 6.96
C MET A 217 8.18 -13.31 7.01
N ALA A 218 8.22 -14.35 6.18
CA ALA A 218 9.39 -15.24 6.08
C ALA A 218 10.66 -14.51 5.60
N ILE A 219 10.53 -13.52 4.69
CA ILE A 219 11.66 -12.65 4.31
C ILE A 219 12.13 -11.85 5.52
N ALA A 220 11.20 -11.27 6.28
CA ALA A 220 11.54 -10.49 7.46
C ALA A 220 12.26 -11.32 8.51
N ASP A 221 11.80 -12.54 8.77
CA ASP A 221 12.40 -13.48 9.71
C ASP A 221 13.79 -13.94 9.26
N HIS A 222 13.93 -14.31 7.98
CA HIS A 222 15.21 -14.72 7.39
C HIS A 222 16.29 -13.63 7.52
N LEU A 223 15.88 -12.38 7.45
CA LEU A 223 16.77 -11.22 7.55
C LEU A 223 16.88 -10.66 8.97
N GLY A 224 16.08 -11.17 9.92
CA GLY A 224 16.13 -10.80 11.33
C GLY A 224 15.58 -9.42 11.66
N TYR A 225 14.58 -8.94 10.92
CA TYR A 225 13.95 -7.64 11.20
C TYR A 225 13.05 -7.73 12.44
N ASP A 226 13.39 -6.98 13.47
CA ASP A 226 12.57 -6.85 14.69
C ASP A 226 11.39 -5.88 14.50
N ARG A 227 11.48 -4.95 13.55
CA ARG A 227 10.50 -3.87 13.31
C ARG A 227 10.07 -3.86 11.87
N LEU A 228 8.73 -3.91 11.64
CA LEU A 228 8.16 -3.89 10.29
C LEU A 228 7.11 -2.79 10.16
N VAL A 229 7.13 -2.12 9.01
CA VAL A 229 6.10 -1.20 8.53
C VAL A 229 5.38 -1.88 7.38
N LEU A 230 4.14 -2.30 7.60
CA LEU A 230 3.32 -3.04 6.63
C LEU A 230 2.27 -2.12 6.01
N GLY A 231 0.98 -2.38 6.19
CA GLY A 231 -0.11 -1.51 5.71
C GLY A 231 -1.21 -2.29 5.01
N ALA A 232 -2.15 -1.58 4.37
CA ALA A 232 -3.30 -2.17 3.67
C ALA A 232 -2.88 -2.76 2.31
N PHE A 233 -2.10 -3.84 2.33
CA PHE A 233 -1.46 -4.48 1.19
C PHE A 233 -2.47 -4.97 0.15
N GLY A 234 -2.42 -4.40 -1.05
CA GLY A 234 -3.32 -4.77 -2.14
C GLY A 234 -4.72 -4.14 -2.08
N CYS A 235 -5.08 -3.42 -1.01
CA CYS A 235 -6.44 -2.86 -0.84
C CYS A 235 -6.74 -1.63 -1.73
N GLY A 236 -5.76 -1.16 -2.49
CA GLY A 236 -5.95 -0.08 -3.48
C GLY A 236 -6.24 -0.63 -4.88
N ALA A 237 -5.36 -0.32 -5.84
CA ALA A 237 -5.52 -0.65 -7.25
C ALA A 237 -5.69 -2.16 -7.55
N PHE A 238 -5.23 -3.04 -6.66
CA PHE A 238 -5.36 -4.50 -6.83
C PHE A 238 -6.70 -5.06 -6.31
N GLY A 239 -7.54 -4.23 -5.69
CA GLY A 239 -8.94 -4.50 -5.39
C GLY A 239 -9.19 -5.54 -4.31
N TRP A 240 -8.29 -5.66 -3.34
CA TRP A 240 -8.52 -6.49 -2.17
C TRP A 240 -9.46 -5.82 -1.18
N ASP A 241 -10.31 -6.63 -0.58
CA ASP A 241 -11.12 -6.23 0.56
C ASP A 241 -10.24 -6.07 1.81
N ALA A 242 -10.36 -4.91 2.47
CA ALA A 242 -9.52 -4.58 3.62
C ALA A 242 -9.76 -5.49 4.83
N ALA A 243 -10.98 -5.95 5.05
CA ALA A 243 -11.30 -6.86 6.16
C ALA A 243 -10.62 -8.22 5.95
N THR A 244 -10.65 -8.73 4.72
CA THR A 244 -9.97 -9.96 4.36
C THR A 244 -8.45 -9.85 4.57
N VAL A 245 -7.83 -8.78 4.11
CA VAL A 245 -6.38 -8.60 4.22
C VAL A 245 -5.96 -8.37 5.68
N ALA A 246 -6.70 -7.56 6.43
CA ALA A 246 -6.42 -7.32 7.84
C ALA A 246 -6.52 -8.61 8.67
N GLU A 247 -7.53 -9.46 8.41
CA GLU A 247 -7.68 -10.74 9.08
C GLU A 247 -6.59 -11.75 8.71
N LEU A 248 -6.14 -11.77 7.46
CA LEU A 248 -5.02 -12.61 7.05
C LEU A 248 -3.72 -12.21 7.77
N PHE A 249 -3.42 -10.90 7.85
CA PHE A 249 -2.30 -10.41 8.64
C PHE A 249 -2.46 -10.72 10.12
N ARG A 250 -3.65 -10.47 10.71
CA ARG A 250 -3.91 -10.78 12.12
C ARG A 250 -3.64 -12.24 12.43
N ALA A 251 -4.17 -13.15 11.62
CA ALA A 251 -4.00 -14.58 11.82
C ALA A 251 -2.52 -15.03 11.71
N GLU A 252 -1.78 -14.47 10.74
CA GLU A 252 -0.36 -14.75 10.55
C GLU A 252 0.44 -14.27 11.77
N LEU A 253 0.27 -13.03 12.20
CA LEU A 253 0.99 -12.45 13.32
C LEU A 253 0.63 -13.07 14.68
N ALA A 254 -0.63 -13.47 14.87
CA ALA A 254 -1.08 -14.13 16.09
C ALA A 254 -0.51 -15.56 16.25
N SER A 255 0.08 -16.14 15.20
CA SER A 255 0.76 -17.43 15.27
C SER A 255 1.91 -17.45 16.28
N GLY A 256 2.53 -16.28 16.53
CA GLY A 256 3.68 -16.15 17.41
C GLY A 256 4.95 -16.85 16.89
N THR A 257 5.03 -17.08 15.58
CA THR A 257 6.14 -17.81 14.94
C THR A 257 7.18 -16.88 14.29
N HIS A 258 7.00 -15.56 14.37
CA HIS A 258 7.85 -14.57 13.70
C HIS A 258 8.86 -13.92 14.66
N VAL A 259 9.95 -13.41 14.10
CA VAL A 259 11.03 -12.70 14.84
C VAL A 259 10.58 -11.27 15.19
N ALA A 260 9.83 -10.63 14.31
CA ALA A 260 9.45 -9.24 14.46
C ALA A 260 8.62 -9.01 15.73
N SER A 261 9.13 -8.15 16.63
CA SER A 261 8.44 -7.81 17.88
C SER A 261 7.51 -6.60 17.77
N LYS A 262 7.66 -5.78 16.71
CA LYS A 262 6.89 -4.55 16.50
C LYS A 262 6.43 -4.41 15.06
N ILE A 263 5.12 -4.33 14.89
CA ILE A 263 4.47 -4.18 13.58
C ILE A 263 3.65 -2.89 13.57
N THR A 264 3.90 -2.02 12.60
CA THR A 264 3.09 -0.82 12.37
C THR A 264 2.38 -0.95 11.02
N PHE A 265 1.06 -0.74 11.03
CA PHE A 265 0.24 -0.63 9.84
C PHE A 265 -0.12 0.85 9.60
N PRO A 266 0.67 1.59 8.81
CA PRO A 266 0.24 2.90 8.31
C PRO A 266 -0.88 2.71 7.28
N VAL A 267 -2.04 3.26 7.59
CA VAL A 267 -3.19 3.26 6.69
C VAL A 267 -3.75 4.68 6.66
N PRO A 268 -3.45 5.47 5.62
CA PRO A 268 -3.99 6.81 5.52
C PRO A 268 -5.51 6.77 5.38
N ARG A 269 -6.21 7.72 5.99
CA ARG A 269 -7.66 7.81 5.88
C ARG A 269 -8.06 8.15 4.45
N GLY A 270 -8.70 7.22 3.79
CA GLY A 270 -9.28 7.41 2.46
C GLY A 270 -10.57 8.22 2.51
N ARG A 271 -10.83 8.99 1.45
CA ARG A 271 -12.11 9.72 1.31
C ARG A 271 -13.27 8.78 0.98
N PHE A 272 -12.98 7.73 0.19
CA PHE A 272 -13.99 6.86 -0.41
C PHE A 272 -13.87 5.40 0.05
N ASP A 273 -12.89 5.08 0.89
CA ASP A 273 -12.69 3.77 1.49
C ASP A 273 -12.64 3.87 3.02
N GLU A 274 -12.76 2.75 3.69
CA GLU A 274 -12.73 2.62 5.15
C GLU A 274 -11.58 1.71 5.61
N ASN A 275 -10.51 1.64 4.81
CA ASN A 275 -9.38 0.75 5.08
C ASN A 275 -8.79 0.97 6.48
N LEU A 276 -8.66 2.23 6.91
CA LEU A 276 -8.13 2.57 8.24
C LEU A 276 -9.01 1.99 9.35
N GLU A 277 -10.31 2.28 9.29
CA GLU A 277 -11.25 1.84 10.33
C GLU A 277 -11.38 0.32 10.39
N VAL A 278 -11.35 -0.32 9.21
CA VAL A 278 -11.38 -1.78 9.08
C VAL A 278 -10.13 -2.42 9.72
N PHE A 279 -8.93 -1.89 9.43
CA PHE A 279 -7.71 -2.37 10.06
C PHE A 279 -7.71 -2.11 11.57
N GLN A 280 -8.10 -0.92 12.02
CA GLN A 280 -8.24 -0.61 13.46
C GLN A 280 -9.20 -1.57 14.14
N HIS A 281 -10.32 -1.88 13.50
CA HIS A 281 -11.30 -2.84 14.03
C HIS A 281 -10.72 -4.26 14.12
N ALA A 282 -10.05 -4.74 13.07
CA ALA A 282 -9.49 -6.09 13.03
C ALA A 282 -8.39 -6.31 14.10
N PHE A 283 -7.62 -5.28 14.41
CA PHE A 283 -6.52 -5.33 15.39
C PHE A 283 -6.89 -4.82 16.78
N ALA A 284 -8.15 -4.43 17.01
CA ALA A 284 -8.58 -3.85 18.30
C ALA A 284 -8.40 -4.79 19.50
N THR A 285 -8.48 -6.09 19.28
CA THR A 285 -8.33 -7.15 20.30
C THR A 285 -7.13 -8.05 20.05
N PHE A 286 -6.19 -7.64 19.17
CA PHE A 286 -5.02 -8.45 18.83
C PHE A 286 -4.28 -8.95 20.10
N PRO A 287 -3.85 -10.23 20.18
CA PRO A 287 -3.80 -11.23 19.11
C PRO A 287 -5.13 -11.96 18.84
N GLU A 288 -6.13 -11.84 19.69
CA GLU A 288 -7.42 -12.47 19.49
C GLU A 288 -8.15 -11.84 18.31
N LYS A 289 -9.03 -12.64 17.66
CA LYS A 289 -9.91 -12.15 16.63
C LYS A 289 -10.99 -11.27 17.25
N ASN A 290 -11.24 -10.11 16.65
CA ASN A 290 -12.35 -9.27 17.05
C ASN A 290 -13.66 -9.86 16.52
N GLU A 291 -14.48 -10.40 17.42
CA GLU A 291 -15.77 -11.01 17.08
C GLU A 291 -16.92 -9.97 16.97
N ALA A 292 -16.67 -8.72 17.35
CA ALA A 292 -17.64 -7.66 17.16
C ALA A 292 -17.83 -7.37 15.65
N PRO A 293 -19.09 -7.19 15.17
CA PRO A 293 -19.29 -6.84 13.77
C PRO A 293 -18.70 -5.46 13.46
N TYR A 294 -18.01 -5.35 12.33
CA TYR A 294 -17.56 -4.04 11.85
C TYR A 294 -18.78 -3.18 11.49
N GLN A 295 -18.76 -1.92 11.91
CA GLN A 295 -19.79 -0.94 11.57
C GLN A 295 -19.17 0.13 10.66
N SER A 296 -19.70 0.25 9.46
CA SER A 296 -19.26 1.26 8.49
C SER A 296 -19.56 2.69 8.96
N ARG A 297 -18.85 3.66 8.37
CA ARG A 297 -19.13 5.09 8.62
C ARG A 297 -20.59 5.44 8.33
N ALA A 298 -21.18 4.82 7.29
CA ALA A 298 -22.59 5.03 6.94
C ALA A 298 -23.54 4.50 8.00
N GLU A 299 -23.31 3.28 8.51
CA GLU A 299 -24.12 2.68 9.59
C GLU A 299 -24.01 3.47 10.90
N LEU A 300 -22.78 3.88 11.26
CA LEU A 300 -22.56 4.72 12.44
C LEU A 300 -23.25 6.10 12.31
N ALA A 301 -23.22 6.70 11.14
CA ALA A 301 -23.91 7.97 10.88
C ALA A 301 -25.43 7.81 10.96
N ALA A 302 -25.99 6.74 10.38
CA ALA A 302 -27.41 6.43 10.46
C ALA A 302 -27.87 6.22 11.92
N LYS A 303 -27.09 5.46 12.69
CA LYS A 303 -27.36 5.21 14.11
C LYS A 303 -27.37 6.50 14.93
N ARG A 304 -26.39 7.39 14.71
CA ARG A 304 -26.33 8.70 15.38
C ARG A 304 -27.52 9.59 14.99
N ALA A 305 -27.93 9.58 13.73
CA ALA A 305 -29.10 10.34 13.28
C ALA A 305 -30.38 9.85 13.94
N SER A 306 -30.57 8.52 14.02
CA SER A 306 -31.72 7.92 14.71
C SER A 306 -31.75 8.23 16.23
N GLN A 307 -30.59 8.23 16.87
CA GLN A 307 -30.49 8.59 18.29
C GLN A 307 -30.86 10.05 18.55
N ARG A 308 -30.37 10.98 17.70
CA ARG A 308 -30.73 12.40 17.80
C ARG A 308 -32.22 12.63 17.58
N ALA A 309 -32.82 11.98 16.58
CA ALA A 309 -34.25 12.10 16.35
C ALA A 309 -35.08 11.60 17.55
N ALA A 310 -34.66 10.50 18.17
CA ALA A 310 -35.32 9.98 19.36
C ALA A 310 -35.16 10.91 20.61
N GLU A 311 -33.98 11.56 20.73
CA GLU A 311 -33.74 12.56 21.79
C GLU A 311 -34.60 13.84 21.59
N GLU A 312 -34.77 14.28 20.34
CA GLU A 312 -35.60 15.42 19.97
C GLU A 312 -37.09 15.13 20.23
N GLU A 313 -37.61 13.96 19.83
CA GLU A 313 -38.97 13.51 20.13
C GLU A 313 -39.21 13.41 21.62
N GLY A 314 -38.26 12.85 22.40
CA GLY A 314 -38.39 12.75 23.87
C GLY A 314 -38.38 14.09 24.59
N SER A 315 -37.69 15.11 24.04
CA SER A 315 -37.66 16.46 24.61
C SER A 315 -38.96 17.26 24.33
N GLU A 316 -39.63 17.01 23.20
CA GLU A 316 -40.91 17.65 22.89
C GLU A 316 -42.03 17.13 23.80
N ASP A 317 -42.00 15.86 24.17
CA ASP A 317 -42.97 15.27 25.10
C ASP A 317 -42.80 15.79 26.56
N GLU A 318 -41.59 16.12 27.01
CA GLU A 318 -41.34 16.71 28.32
C GLU A 318 -41.81 18.17 28.40
N ASP A 319 -41.68 18.96 27.35
CA ASP A 319 -42.12 20.38 27.31
C ASP A 319 -43.65 20.51 27.25
N ASP A 320 -44.37 19.52 26.72
CA ASP A 320 -45.84 19.56 26.65
C ASP A 320 -46.53 19.34 27.99
N TRP A 321 -45.89 18.64 28.94
CA TRP A 321 -46.40 18.45 30.31
C TRP A 321 -46.44 19.76 31.12
N HIS A 322 -45.54 20.72 30.84
CA HIS A 322 -45.50 22.00 31.51
C HIS A 322 -46.60 22.97 31.08
N LYS A 323 -47.38 22.69 30.03
CA LYS A 323 -48.53 23.50 29.59
C LYS A 323 -49.83 23.19 30.32
N TYR A 324 -49.84 22.11 31.11
CA TYR A 324 -51.04 21.64 31.84
C TYR A 324 -50.93 21.77 33.35
N LEU A 325 -49.87 22.38 33.87
CA LEU A 325 -49.66 22.78 35.25
C LEU A 325 -49.81 24.31 35.40
#